data_7064f3e8b96227d09c0a05f0c8b11c9d
#
_entry.id   7064f3e8b96227d09c0a05f0c8b11c9d
#
_cell.length_a   1.000
_cell.length_b   1.000
_cell.length_c   1.000
_cell.angle_alpha   90.00
_cell.angle_beta   90.00
_cell.angle_gamma   90.00
#
_symmetry.space_group_name_H-M   'P 1'
#
loop_
_entity.id
_entity.type
_entity.pdbx_description
1 polymer ?
#
loop_
_entity_poly.entity_id
_entity_poly.type
_entity_poly.pdbx_seq_one_letter_code
_entity_poly.pdbx_strand_id
1 'polypeptide(L)'
;MEETKECSRCHQHLPLEAFYLLTHRSDRLGWAKRRHAYCKTCHRQYLQQRHEHLMDQLLASDVEQDDPEAVPKTLGFPVLPVQKLPPRDAAYFAGIVDGEGSITVQVGGGQLTAYVLVSNSSAALMDWLYESAGGYVRAAISGRSAVIKGTKPMYRWQIGGANAITLLEQVAPHLVIKGRQAHAALAAISAWHTRDLAGALAHTQVVRRLNNFRARKYWKAKREEAPPSHTTG
;
A
#
# COMPACT_ATOMS: atom_id res chain seq x y z
N MET A 1 5.68 -0.53 -39.78
CA MET A 1 5.11 0.73 -39.23
C MET A 1 5.03 0.57 -37.75
N GLU A 2 5.68 1.45 -36.98
CA GLU A 2 5.56 1.40 -35.51
C GLU A 2 4.13 1.77 -35.09
N GLU A 3 3.57 0.98 -34.23
CA GLU A 3 2.22 1.18 -33.74
C GLU A 3 2.20 2.36 -32.75
N THR A 4 1.43 3.40 -33.06
CA THR A 4 1.32 4.61 -32.24
C THR A 4 -0.06 4.73 -31.61
N LYS A 5 -0.16 5.50 -30.52
CA LYS A 5 -1.40 5.80 -29.81
C LYS A 5 -1.47 7.29 -29.47
N GLU A 6 -2.65 7.86 -29.60
CA GLU A 6 -2.92 9.23 -29.14
C GLU A 6 -3.03 9.28 -27.61
N CYS A 7 -2.35 10.27 -27.01
CA CYS A 7 -2.48 10.61 -25.61
C CYS A 7 -3.72 11.49 -25.38
N SER A 8 -4.68 11.04 -24.58
CA SER A 8 -5.93 11.78 -24.29
C SER A 8 -5.73 13.10 -23.55
N ARG A 9 -4.49 13.49 -23.18
CA ARG A 9 -4.21 14.74 -22.48
C ARG A 9 -3.41 15.74 -23.30
N CYS A 10 -2.36 15.30 -23.99
CA CYS A 10 -1.55 16.19 -24.84
C CYS A 10 -1.86 16.04 -26.33
N HIS A 11 -2.74 15.11 -26.70
CA HIS A 11 -3.19 14.85 -28.07
C HIS A 11 -2.06 14.49 -29.06
N GLN A 12 -0.88 14.12 -28.52
CA GLN A 12 0.22 13.66 -29.35
C GLN A 12 0.09 12.17 -29.67
N HIS A 13 0.37 11.80 -30.91
CA HIS A 13 0.55 10.43 -31.35
C HIS A 13 1.96 9.97 -31.00
N LEU A 14 2.07 9.03 -30.07
CA LEU A 14 3.33 8.55 -29.50
C LEU A 14 3.45 7.03 -29.63
N PRO A 15 4.67 6.48 -29.68
CA PRO A 15 4.89 5.05 -29.67
C PRO A 15 4.22 4.39 -28.44
N LEU A 16 3.80 3.14 -28.56
CA LEU A 16 3.11 2.43 -27.47
C LEU A 16 3.92 2.35 -26.18
N GLU A 17 5.25 2.35 -26.28
CA GLU A 17 6.19 2.34 -25.14
C GLU A 17 6.11 3.61 -24.31
N ALA A 18 5.64 4.71 -24.88
CA ALA A 18 5.40 5.98 -24.17
C ALA A 18 4.21 5.88 -23.19
N PHE A 19 3.46 4.78 -23.18
CA PHE A 19 2.30 4.56 -22.30
C PHE A 19 2.53 3.40 -21.34
N TYR A 20 2.02 3.51 -20.11
CA TYR A 20 2.01 2.39 -19.18
C TYR A 20 1.11 1.27 -19.68
N LEU A 21 1.58 0.03 -19.55
CA LEU A 21 0.77 -1.15 -19.83
C LEU A 21 -0.03 -1.49 -18.57
N LEU A 22 -1.34 -1.43 -18.67
CA LEU A 22 -2.26 -1.82 -17.62
C LEU A 22 -2.77 -3.23 -17.86
N THR A 23 -2.71 -4.06 -16.82
CA THR A 23 -3.39 -5.35 -16.76
C THR A 23 -4.64 -5.21 -15.92
N HIS A 24 -5.78 -5.58 -16.43
CA HIS A 24 -7.03 -5.59 -15.69
C HIS A 24 -7.77 -6.90 -15.95
N ARG A 25 -8.50 -7.36 -14.94
CA ARG A 25 -9.39 -8.50 -15.08
C ARG A 25 -10.69 -8.01 -15.71
N SER A 26 -11.08 -8.64 -16.80
CA SER A 26 -12.40 -8.48 -17.40
C SER A 26 -13.23 -9.71 -17.03
N ASP A 27 -14.45 -9.50 -16.55
CA ASP A 27 -15.35 -10.60 -16.15
C ASP A 27 -15.75 -11.50 -17.33
N ARG A 28 -15.61 -10.97 -18.57
CA ARG A 28 -15.96 -11.69 -19.81
C ARG A 28 -14.77 -12.32 -20.53
N LEU A 29 -13.57 -11.75 -20.41
CA LEU A 29 -12.40 -12.11 -21.24
C LEU A 29 -11.16 -12.50 -20.44
N GLY A 30 -11.26 -12.63 -19.10
CA GLY A 30 -10.12 -12.91 -18.26
C GLY A 30 -9.18 -11.70 -18.12
N TRP A 31 -7.86 -11.96 -18.11
CA TRP A 31 -6.86 -10.89 -18.01
C TRP A 31 -6.65 -10.19 -19.35
N ALA A 32 -6.98 -8.91 -19.41
CA ALA A 32 -6.73 -8.07 -20.57
C ALA A 32 -5.61 -7.06 -20.29
N LYS A 33 -4.82 -6.79 -21.32
CA LYS A 33 -3.76 -5.75 -21.30
C LYS A 33 -4.21 -4.57 -22.15
N ARG A 34 -4.11 -3.36 -21.60
CA ARG A 34 -4.35 -2.13 -22.35
C ARG A 34 -3.31 -1.08 -22.02
N ARG A 35 -3.01 -0.19 -22.96
CA ARG A 35 -2.19 1.00 -22.70
C ARG A 35 -3.00 2.05 -21.96
N HIS A 36 -2.35 2.75 -21.00
CA HIS A 36 -2.98 3.85 -20.28
C HIS A 36 -3.48 4.93 -21.26
N ALA A 37 -4.51 5.70 -20.88
CA ALA A 37 -5.04 6.76 -21.71
C ALA A 37 -4.03 7.92 -21.89
N TYR A 38 -3.26 8.22 -20.85
CA TYR A 38 -2.22 9.26 -20.87
C TYR A 38 -0.85 8.66 -21.12
N CYS A 39 0.01 9.36 -21.86
CA CYS A 39 1.43 9.02 -21.95
C CYS A 39 2.09 9.16 -20.56
N LYS A 40 3.27 8.54 -20.39
CA LYS A 40 4.00 8.51 -19.11
C LYS A 40 4.28 9.90 -18.54
N THR A 41 4.56 10.88 -19.39
CA THR A 41 4.81 12.27 -18.99
C THR A 41 3.53 12.92 -18.48
N CYS A 42 2.43 12.86 -19.25
CA CYS A 42 1.14 13.40 -18.85
C CYS A 42 0.56 12.70 -17.62
N HIS A 43 0.81 11.40 -17.46
CA HIS A 43 0.39 10.66 -16.27
C HIS A 43 1.13 11.13 -15.02
N ARG A 44 2.45 11.38 -15.09
CA ARG A 44 3.24 11.96 -14.00
C ARG A 44 2.73 13.35 -13.61
N GLN A 45 2.51 14.22 -14.59
CA GLN A 45 1.94 15.56 -14.35
C GLN A 45 0.55 15.50 -13.73
N TYR A 46 -0.30 14.58 -14.18
CA TYR A 46 -1.61 14.36 -13.58
C TYR A 46 -1.52 13.93 -12.12
N LEU A 47 -0.62 12.99 -11.79
CA LEU A 47 -0.41 12.56 -10.42
C LEU A 47 0.14 13.69 -9.54
N GLN A 48 1.05 14.50 -10.06
CA GLN A 48 1.60 15.66 -9.36
C GLN A 48 0.52 16.71 -9.09
N GLN A 49 -0.28 17.11 -10.09
CA GLN A 49 -1.37 18.06 -9.92
C GLN A 49 -2.44 17.55 -8.94
N ARG A 50 -2.76 16.25 -9.02
CA ARG A 50 -3.68 15.64 -8.06
C ARG A 50 -3.12 15.66 -6.64
N HIS A 51 -1.81 15.47 -6.50
CA HIS A 51 -1.14 15.55 -5.21
C HIS A 51 -1.19 16.99 -4.66
N GLU A 52 -0.83 17.98 -5.47
CA GLU A 52 -0.90 19.41 -5.11
C GLU A 52 -2.31 19.80 -4.68
N HIS A 53 -3.32 19.46 -5.48
CA HIS A 53 -4.73 19.71 -5.13
C HIS A 53 -5.15 19.02 -3.83
N LEU A 54 -4.63 17.84 -3.55
CA LEU A 54 -4.87 17.11 -2.32
C LEU A 54 -4.22 17.80 -1.11
N MET A 55 -3.00 18.31 -1.30
CA MET A 55 -2.29 19.10 -0.29
C MET A 55 -3.04 20.39 0.00
N ASP A 56 -3.54 21.10 -1.03
CA ASP A 56 -4.34 22.29 -0.88
C ASP A 56 -5.64 22.01 -0.10
N GLN A 57 -6.31 20.87 -0.38
CA GLN A 57 -7.49 20.45 0.36
C GLN A 57 -7.18 20.09 1.82
N LEU A 58 -6.06 19.46 2.10
CA LEU A 58 -5.62 19.13 3.45
C LEU A 58 -5.24 20.39 4.23
N LEU A 59 -4.62 21.37 3.58
CA LEU A 59 -4.23 22.65 4.17
C LEU A 59 -5.45 23.59 4.34
N ALA A 60 -6.46 23.50 3.47
CA ALA A 60 -7.70 24.27 3.54
C ALA A 60 -8.74 23.63 4.48
N SER A 61 -8.57 22.38 4.91
CA SER A 61 -9.40 21.83 5.98
C SER A 61 -9.05 22.55 7.28
N ASP A 62 -10.06 23.08 7.99
CA ASP A 62 -9.95 23.75 9.31
C ASP A 62 -9.47 22.80 10.42
N VAL A 63 -8.42 22.04 10.16
CA VAL A 63 -7.59 21.44 11.19
C VAL A 63 -6.85 22.62 11.79
N GLU A 64 -7.14 22.93 13.06
CA GLU A 64 -6.50 24.01 13.79
C GLU A 64 -5.03 24.05 13.41
N GLN A 65 -4.65 25.14 12.71
CA GLN A 65 -3.32 25.31 12.09
C GLN A 65 -2.21 25.53 13.12
N ASP A 66 -2.49 25.28 14.40
CA ASP A 66 -1.53 25.49 15.48
C ASP A 66 -0.53 24.34 15.65
N ASP A 67 -0.65 23.24 14.90
CA ASP A 67 0.32 22.14 14.95
C ASP A 67 1.09 22.03 13.62
N PRO A 68 2.31 22.62 13.52
CA PRO A 68 3.15 22.50 12.34
C PRO A 68 3.59 21.06 12.02
N GLU A 69 3.31 20.11 12.92
CA GLU A 69 3.55 18.69 12.73
C GLU A 69 2.37 17.92 12.12
N ALA A 70 1.26 18.61 11.80
CA ALA A 70 0.04 17.94 11.33
C ALA A 70 0.18 17.21 9.97
N VAL A 71 1.15 17.62 9.14
CA VAL A 71 1.38 17.03 7.81
C VAL A 71 2.80 16.48 7.72
N PRO A 72 3.01 15.22 7.30
CA PRO A 72 4.34 14.68 7.13
C PRO A 72 5.18 15.48 6.12
N LYS A 73 6.38 15.88 6.48
CA LYS A 73 7.34 16.57 5.59
C LYS A 73 7.70 15.72 4.37
N THR A 74 7.67 14.40 4.55
CA THR A 74 8.01 13.41 3.51
C THR A 74 6.83 13.02 2.64
N LEU A 75 5.67 13.67 2.80
CA LEU A 75 4.48 13.37 2.02
C LEU A 75 4.73 13.58 0.51
N GLY A 76 4.56 12.50 -0.26
CA GLY A 76 4.78 12.52 -1.72
C GLY A 76 6.24 12.53 -2.17
N PHE A 77 7.19 12.37 -1.27
CA PHE A 77 8.60 12.23 -1.62
C PHE A 77 8.84 10.97 -2.47
N PRO A 78 9.93 10.94 -3.26
CA PRO A 78 10.27 9.79 -4.09
C PRO A 78 10.53 8.55 -3.24
N VAL A 79 10.27 7.36 -3.81
CA VAL A 79 10.58 6.10 -3.16
C VAL A 79 12.09 5.97 -2.97
N LEU A 80 12.53 5.83 -1.72
CA LEU A 80 13.93 5.55 -1.39
C LEU A 80 14.13 4.06 -1.11
N PRO A 81 15.34 3.53 -1.38
CA PRO A 81 15.68 2.16 -1.01
C PRO A 81 15.82 2.03 0.51
N VAL A 82 15.53 0.81 1.01
CA VAL A 82 15.75 0.49 2.42
C VAL A 82 17.24 0.49 2.73
N GLN A 83 17.59 1.13 3.83
CA GLN A 83 18.93 1.10 4.40
C GLN A 83 19.01 0.08 5.54
N LYS A 84 20.23 -0.21 5.99
CA LYS A 84 20.44 -1.06 7.15
C LYS A 84 20.00 -0.32 8.42
N LEU A 85 19.00 -0.87 9.09
CA LEU A 85 18.50 -0.32 10.35
C LEU A 85 19.45 -0.66 11.51
N PRO A 86 19.72 0.28 12.42
CA PRO A 86 20.27 -0.05 13.72
C PRO A 86 19.36 -1.04 14.47
N PRO A 87 19.88 -1.96 15.31
CA PRO A 87 19.05 -2.97 15.99
C PRO A 87 17.91 -2.37 16.82
N ARG A 88 18.13 -1.22 17.46
CA ARG A 88 17.11 -0.49 18.20
C ARG A 88 15.96 -0.04 17.28
N ASP A 89 16.29 0.50 16.13
CA ASP A 89 15.31 1.02 15.18
C ASP A 89 14.56 -0.12 14.50
N ALA A 90 15.23 -1.24 14.21
CA ALA A 90 14.59 -2.46 13.71
C ALA A 90 13.56 -3.00 14.71
N ALA A 91 13.88 -3.02 16.02
CA ALA A 91 12.96 -3.45 17.07
C ALA A 91 11.77 -2.48 17.22
N TYR A 92 12.01 -1.17 17.19
CA TYR A 92 10.96 -0.16 17.23
C TYR A 92 10.05 -0.24 15.99
N PHE A 93 10.66 -0.40 14.81
CA PHE A 93 9.93 -0.58 13.56
C PHE A 93 9.01 -1.82 13.60
N ALA A 94 9.54 -2.93 14.14
CA ALA A 94 8.75 -4.15 14.31
C ALA A 94 7.55 -3.92 15.24
N GLY A 95 7.71 -3.18 16.33
CA GLY A 95 6.60 -2.80 17.22
C GLY A 95 5.52 -1.99 16.51
N ILE A 96 5.92 -1.02 15.67
CA ILE A 96 4.99 -0.25 14.84
C ILE A 96 4.26 -1.16 13.84
N VAL A 97 4.98 -2.05 13.15
CA VAL A 97 4.38 -3.01 12.22
C VAL A 97 3.42 -3.95 12.94
N ASP A 98 3.75 -4.40 14.14
CA ASP A 98 2.87 -5.25 14.93
C ASP A 98 1.58 -4.54 15.37
N GLY A 99 1.66 -3.26 15.74
CA GLY A 99 0.51 -2.45 16.16
C GLY A 99 -0.34 -1.97 14.98
N GLU A 100 0.26 -1.18 14.10
CA GLU A 100 -0.39 -0.36 13.09
C GLU A 100 -0.16 -0.84 11.65
N GLY A 101 0.76 -1.79 11.47
CA GLY A 101 1.18 -2.23 10.13
C GLY A 101 0.36 -3.39 9.57
N SER A 102 0.57 -3.64 8.31
CA SER A 102 0.16 -4.87 7.65
C SER A 102 1.24 -5.38 6.69
N ILE A 103 1.41 -6.69 6.64
CA ILE A 103 2.30 -7.39 5.72
C ILE A 103 1.42 -8.12 4.71
N THR A 104 1.59 -7.85 3.42
CA THR A 104 0.78 -8.45 2.37
C THR A 104 1.64 -8.97 1.23
N VAL A 105 1.12 -9.96 0.50
CA VAL A 105 1.71 -10.48 -0.74
C VAL A 105 0.66 -10.40 -1.84
N GLN A 106 1.02 -9.80 -2.95
CA GLN A 106 0.13 -9.55 -4.08
C GLN A 106 0.71 -10.10 -5.37
N VAL A 107 -0.15 -10.62 -6.22
CA VAL A 107 0.19 -10.99 -7.60
C VAL A 107 -0.28 -9.87 -8.52
N GLY A 108 0.62 -9.30 -9.29
CA GLY A 108 0.30 -8.25 -10.26
C GLY A 108 1.34 -8.19 -11.35
N GLY A 109 0.91 -7.99 -12.62
CA GLY A 109 1.83 -7.89 -13.75
C GLY A 109 2.70 -9.14 -13.99
N GLY A 110 2.24 -10.32 -13.56
CA GLY A 110 3.02 -11.56 -13.65
C GLY A 110 4.14 -11.68 -12.61
N GLN A 111 4.09 -10.87 -11.57
CA GLN A 111 5.08 -10.84 -10.47
C GLN A 111 4.39 -11.07 -9.13
N LEU A 112 5.08 -11.74 -8.22
CA LEU A 112 4.70 -11.82 -6.82
C LEU A 112 5.47 -10.75 -6.04
N THR A 113 4.76 -9.89 -5.31
CA THR A 113 5.35 -8.74 -4.63
C THR A 113 4.89 -8.67 -3.18
N ALA A 114 5.84 -8.57 -2.26
CA ALA A 114 5.58 -8.31 -0.85
C ALA A 114 5.46 -6.80 -0.61
N TYR A 115 4.58 -6.42 0.33
CA TYR A 115 4.40 -5.04 0.79
C TYR A 115 4.32 -5.01 2.31
N VAL A 116 4.91 -3.96 2.87
CA VAL A 116 4.68 -3.55 4.26
C VAL A 116 4.02 -2.18 4.23
N LEU A 117 2.94 -2.03 4.99
CA LEU A 117 2.16 -0.80 5.06
C LEU A 117 1.97 -0.44 6.54
N VAL A 118 2.04 0.85 6.84
CA VAL A 118 1.66 1.42 8.15
C VAL A 118 0.68 2.55 7.88
N SER A 119 -0.42 2.61 8.63
CA SER A 119 -1.38 3.72 8.54
C SER A 119 -1.53 4.34 9.92
N ASN A 120 -1.28 5.65 10.02
CA ASN A 120 -1.37 6.39 11.26
C ASN A 120 -1.70 7.88 10.98
N SER A 121 -2.17 8.60 11.99
CA SER A 121 -2.42 10.04 11.92
C SER A 121 -1.22 10.90 12.36
N SER A 122 -0.18 10.30 12.93
CA SER A 122 1.03 11.01 13.35
C SER A 122 1.93 11.29 12.15
N ALA A 123 2.10 12.58 11.84
CA ALA A 123 3.04 13.04 10.82
C ALA A 123 4.48 12.68 11.16
N ALA A 124 4.89 12.91 12.40
CA ALA A 124 6.23 12.60 12.89
C ALA A 124 6.57 11.10 12.74
N LEU A 125 5.61 10.20 12.99
CA LEU A 125 5.81 8.78 12.76
C LEU A 125 6.00 8.47 11.27
N MET A 126 5.23 9.11 10.39
CA MET A 126 5.36 8.90 8.94
C MET A 126 6.72 9.35 8.43
N ASP A 127 7.20 10.51 8.88
CA ASP A 127 8.52 11.04 8.55
C ASP A 127 9.62 10.10 9.05
N TRP A 128 9.53 9.66 10.30
CA TRP A 128 10.49 8.72 10.87
C TRP A 128 10.54 7.39 10.08
N LEU A 129 9.40 6.82 9.69
CA LEU A 129 9.36 5.59 8.89
C LEU A 129 10.05 5.77 7.54
N TYR A 130 9.81 6.91 6.88
CA TYR A 130 10.43 7.23 5.60
C TYR A 130 11.94 7.46 5.74
N GLU A 131 12.38 8.24 6.71
CA GLU A 131 13.80 8.54 6.95
C GLU A 131 14.59 7.29 7.35
N SER A 132 13.97 6.40 8.13
CA SER A 132 14.62 5.16 8.61
C SER A 132 14.70 4.08 7.55
N ALA A 133 13.60 3.84 6.82
CA ALA A 133 13.48 2.68 5.95
C ALA A 133 13.14 3.03 4.48
N GLY A 134 13.10 4.30 4.11
CA GLY A 134 12.69 4.69 2.75
C GLY A 134 11.20 4.43 2.51
N GLY A 135 10.87 3.87 1.35
CA GLY A 135 9.48 3.70 0.96
C GLY A 135 8.84 5.01 0.47
N TYR A 136 7.55 5.21 0.70
CA TYR A 136 6.86 6.46 0.41
C TYR A 136 5.69 6.71 1.36
N VAL A 137 5.37 7.97 1.60
CA VAL A 137 4.24 8.44 2.40
C VAL A 137 3.18 9.06 1.50
N ARG A 138 1.92 8.76 1.76
CA ARG A 138 0.78 9.36 1.08
C ARG A 138 -0.37 9.61 2.04
N ALA A 139 -1.26 10.56 1.72
CA ALA A 139 -2.51 10.69 2.42
C ALA A 139 -3.39 9.45 2.19
N ALA A 140 -3.93 8.88 3.26
CA ALA A 140 -4.84 7.75 3.18
C ALA A 140 -6.27 8.27 2.97
N ILE A 141 -6.61 8.59 1.71
CA ILE A 141 -7.97 8.97 1.37
C ILE A 141 -8.77 7.70 1.17
N SER A 142 -9.73 7.45 2.04
CA SER A 142 -10.77 6.48 1.75
C SER A 142 -11.70 7.07 0.69
N GLY A 143 -11.87 6.37 -0.43
CA GLY A 143 -12.53 6.86 -1.64
C GLY A 143 -14.03 7.17 -1.54
N ARG A 144 -14.61 7.41 -0.36
CA ARG A 144 -16.01 7.83 -0.16
C ARG A 144 -16.27 8.69 1.07
N SER A 145 -15.27 8.98 1.86
CA SER A 145 -15.41 9.92 2.95
C SER A 145 -14.45 11.05 2.71
N ALA A 146 -14.97 12.12 2.11
CA ALA A 146 -14.48 13.44 2.43
C ALA A 146 -14.20 13.44 3.94
N VAL A 147 -13.09 14.05 4.34
CA VAL A 147 -12.73 14.29 5.73
C VAL A 147 -14.00 14.49 6.55
N ILE A 148 -14.35 13.53 7.40
CA ILE A 148 -15.43 13.74 8.34
C ILE A 148 -14.96 14.90 9.18
N LYS A 149 -15.69 16.01 9.13
CA LYS A 149 -15.35 17.26 9.80
C LYS A 149 -14.96 16.95 11.25
N GLY A 150 -13.73 17.27 11.65
CA GLY A 150 -13.21 16.98 12.99
C GLY A 150 -12.40 15.69 13.17
N THR A 151 -12.12 14.91 12.13
CA THR A 151 -11.22 13.76 12.24
C THR A 151 -9.80 14.14 11.81
N LYS A 152 -8.81 13.63 12.57
CA LYS A 152 -7.39 13.80 12.20
C LYS A 152 -7.12 13.17 10.82
N PRO A 153 -6.29 13.80 9.98
CA PRO A 153 -5.88 13.23 8.71
C PRO A 153 -5.16 11.90 8.95
N MET A 154 -5.41 10.92 8.06
CA MET A 154 -4.73 9.62 8.08
C MET A 154 -3.69 9.58 6.97
N TYR A 155 -2.51 9.15 7.32
CA TYR A 155 -1.42 8.93 6.39
C TYR A 155 -1.11 7.44 6.25
N ARG A 156 -0.50 7.09 5.15
CA ARG A 156 -0.03 5.74 4.88
C ARG A 156 1.41 5.79 4.38
N TRP A 157 2.28 5.18 5.15
CA TRP A 157 3.60 4.79 4.69
C TRP A 157 3.52 3.40 4.05
N GLN A 158 4.26 3.19 2.97
CA GLN A 158 4.29 1.91 2.27
C GLN A 158 5.65 1.66 1.64
N ILE A 159 6.06 0.39 1.67
CA ILE A 159 7.22 -0.11 0.96
C ILE A 159 6.87 -1.43 0.27
N GLY A 160 7.47 -1.71 -0.90
CA GLY A 160 7.17 -2.89 -1.70
C GLY A 160 8.37 -3.45 -2.45
N GLY A 161 8.21 -4.65 -3.01
CA GLY A 161 9.23 -5.32 -3.83
C GLY A 161 10.46 -5.71 -3.03
N ALA A 162 11.65 -5.58 -3.64
CA ALA A 162 12.93 -5.90 -3.02
C ALA A 162 13.16 -5.13 -1.71
N ASN A 163 12.73 -3.86 -1.67
CA ASN A 163 12.84 -3.05 -0.46
C ASN A 163 12.00 -3.60 0.71
N ALA A 164 10.80 -4.13 0.43
CA ALA A 164 9.99 -4.77 1.48
C ALA A 164 10.65 -6.06 2.01
N ILE A 165 11.32 -6.81 1.15
CA ILE A 165 12.08 -8.01 1.55
C ILE A 165 13.22 -7.61 2.47
N THR A 166 14.05 -6.65 2.04
CA THR A 166 15.19 -6.13 2.84
C THR A 166 14.73 -5.60 4.20
N LEU A 167 13.60 -4.93 4.28
CA LEU A 167 13.02 -4.49 5.54
C LEU A 167 12.54 -5.66 6.39
N LEU A 168 11.76 -6.59 5.79
CA LEU A 168 11.21 -7.75 6.52
C LEU A 168 12.32 -8.63 7.11
N GLU A 169 13.43 -8.84 6.40
CA GLU A 169 14.59 -9.58 6.91
C GLU A 169 15.18 -8.96 8.17
N GLN A 170 15.18 -7.62 8.25
CA GLN A 170 15.70 -6.89 9.41
C GLN A 170 14.73 -6.86 10.59
N VAL A 171 13.41 -6.74 10.34
CA VAL A 171 12.42 -6.58 11.40
C VAL A 171 11.79 -7.89 11.86
N ALA A 172 11.80 -8.94 11.03
CA ALA A 172 11.16 -10.23 11.36
C ALA A 172 11.62 -10.84 12.68
N PRO A 173 12.91 -10.78 13.07
CA PRO A 173 13.37 -11.29 14.38
C PRO A 173 12.75 -10.59 15.59
N HIS A 174 12.23 -9.38 15.41
CA HIS A 174 11.66 -8.54 16.47
C HIS A 174 10.13 -8.54 16.47
N LEU A 175 9.47 -9.11 15.45
CA LEU A 175 8.01 -9.17 15.36
C LEU A 175 7.44 -10.22 16.33
N VAL A 176 6.53 -9.80 17.18
CA VAL A 176 5.83 -10.67 18.15
C VAL A 176 4.50 -11.15 17.57
N ILE A 177 3.72 -10.26 16.97
CA ILE A 177 2.36 -10.54 16.48
C ILE A 177 2.37 -10.99 15.03
N LYS A 178 3.14 -10.31 14.18
CA LYS A 178 3.15 -10.51 12.72
C LYS A 178 4.37 -11.29 12.21
N GLY A 179 5.15 -11.92 13.10
CA GLY A 179 6.31 -12.74 12.71
C GLY A 179 5.96 -13.84 11.72
N ARG A 180 4.83 -14.55 11.94
CA ARG A 180 4.37 -15.60 11.02
C ARG A 180 4.02 -15.05 9.64
N GLN A 181 3.41 -13.85 9.54
CA GLN A 181 3.13 -13.19 8.28
C GLN A 181 4.42 -12.79 7.55
N ALA A 182 5.40 -12.25 8.29
CA ALA A 182 6.71 -11.87 7.74
C ALA A 182 7.44 -13.08 7.16
N HIS A 183 7.59 -14.16 7.92
CA HIS A 183 8.23 -15.38 7.45
C HIS A 183 7.52 -15.99 6.24
N ALA A 184 6.17 -16.04 6.26
CA ALA A 184 5.41 -16.54 5.12
C ALA A 184 5.54 -15.65 3.89
N ALA A 185 5.63 -14.32 4.05
CA ALA A 185 5.85 -13.40 2.93
C ALA A 185 7.24 -13.58 2.32
N LEU A 186 8.29 -13.69 3.14
CA LEU A 186 9.66 -13.96 2.69
C LEU A 186 9.75 -15.32 1.97
N ALA A 187 9.16 -16.37 2.54
CA ALA A 187 9.13 -17.69 1.94
C ALA A 187 8.37 -17.71 0.60
N ALA A 188 7.25 -16.97 0.49
CA ALA A 188 6.49 -16.86 -0.75
C ALA A 188 7.33 -16.23 -1.87
N ILE A 189 8.07 -15.16 -1.58
CA ILE A 189 8.93 -14.49 -2.56
C ILE A 189 10.14 -15.36 -2.92
N SER A 190 10.76 -16.04 -1.96
CA SER A 190 11.86 -16.99 -2.21
C SER A 190 11.41 -18.11 -3.13
N ALA A 191 10.29 -18.77 -2.85
CA ALA A 191 9.71 -19.81 -3.69
C ALA A 191 9.38 -19.31 -5.11
N TRP A 192 8.88 -18.09 -5.23
CA TRP A 192 8.62 -17.45 -6.52
C TRP A 192 9.91 -17.28 -7.35
N HIS A 193 11.00 -16.81 -6.73
CA HIS A 193 12.28 -16.62 -7.41
C HIS A 193 12.92 -17.95 -7.84
N THR A 194 12.71 -19.01 -7.07
CA THR A 194 13.19 -20.38 -7.40
C THR A 194 12.23 -21.14 -8.33
N ARG A 195 11.17 -20.50 -8.83
CA ARG A 195 10.16 -21.11 -9.70
C ARG A 195 9.32 -22.22 -9.03
N ASP A 196 9.33 -22.32 -7.71
CA ASP A 196 8.40 -23.16 -6.96
C ASP A 196 7.04 -22.44 -6.82
N LEU A 197 6.22 -22.56 -7.86
CA LEU A 197 4.90 -21.89 -7.90
C LEU A 197 3.94 -22.46 -6.86
N ALA A 198 4.06 -23.75 -6.52
CA ALA A 198 3.20 -24.39 -5.52
C ALA A 198 3.53 -23.87 -4.13
N GLY A 199 4.81 -23.81 -3.76
CA GLY A 199 5.29 -23.22 -2.51
C GLY A 199 4.94 -21.72 -2.41
N ALA A 200 5.16 -20.95 -3.47
CA ALA A 200 4.82 -19.55 -3.52
C ALA A 200 3.32 -19.31 -3.26
N LEU A 201 2.44 -20.11 -3.86
CA LEU A 201 0.99 -20.06 -3.64
C LEU A 201 0.63 -20.43 -2.20
N ALA A 202 1.21 -21.52 -1.68
CA ALA A 202 0.94 -22.01 -0.32
C ALA A 202 1.31 -20.94 0.72
N HIS A 203 2.50 -20.34 0.65
CA HIS A 203 2.93 -19.29 1.55
C HIS A 203 2.10 -17.99 1.41
N THR A 204 1.73 -17.62 0.18
CA THR A 204 0.81 -16.49 -0.04
C THR A 204 -0.54 -16.70 0.63
N GLN A 205 -1.07 -17.93 0.59
CA GLN A 205 -2.32 -18.28 1.29
C GLN A 205 -2.17 -18.17 2.82
N VAL A 206 -1.02 -18.54 3.38
CA VAL A 206 -0.75 -18.35 4.82
C VAL A 206 -0.86 -16.87 5.19
N VAL A 207 -0.16 -15.97 4.47
CA VAL A 207 -0.25 -14.52 4.70
C VAL A 207 -1.71 -14.03 4.64
N ARG A 208 -2.46 -14.44 3.61
CA ARG A 208 -3.87 -14.04 3.45
C ARG A 208 -4.76 -14.55 4.57
N ARG A 209 -4.57 -15.80 5.01
CA ARG A 209 -5.35 -16.39 6.12
C ARG A 209 -5.07 -15.65 7.43
N LEU A 210 -3.82 -15.35 7.72
CA LEU A 210 -3.41 -14.63 8.93
C LEU A 210 -3.96 -13.20 8.94
N ASN A 211 -3.98 -12.51 7.82
CA ASN A 211 -4.56 -11.18 7.70
C ASN A 211 -6.09 -11.17 7.84
N ASN A 212 -6.77 -12.21 7.35
CA ASN A 212 -8.24 -12.30 7.37
C ASN A 212 -8.80 -12.96 8.64
N PHE A 213 -7.97 -13.61 9.44
CA PHE A 213 -8.41 -14.43 10.57
C PHE A 213 -9.13 -13.61 11.64
N ARG A 214 -8.63 -12.40 11.96
CA ARG A 214 -9.26 -11.50 12.95
C ARG A 214 -10.62 -10.99 12.48
N ALA A 215 -10.71 -10.57 11.23
CA ALA A 215 -11.96 -10.06 10.67
C ALA A 215 -13.05 -11.14 10.65
N ARG A 216 -12.74 -12.37 10.19
CA ARG A 216 -13.72 -13.48 10.15
C ARG A 216 -14.19 -13.89 11.54
N LYS A 217 -13.29 -14.00 12.53
CA LYS A 217 -13.64 -14.39 13.90
C LYS A 217 -14.50 -13.31 14.57
N TYR A 218 -14.13 -12.04 14.41
CA TYR A 218 -14.88 -10.90 14.93
C TYR A 218 -16.30 -10.83 14.34
N TRP A 219 -16.44 -10.91 13.02
CA TRP A 219 -17.74 -10.84 12.36
C TRP A 219 -18.59 -12.09 12.58
N LYS A 220 -17.98 -13.26 12.78
CA LYS A 220 -18.69 -14.48 13.15
C LYS A 220 -19.27 -14.35 14.56
N ALA A 221 -18.46 -13.93 15.55
CA ALA A 221 -18.95 -13.67 16.90
C ALA A 221 -20.05 -12.61 16.94
N LYS A 222 -19.90 -11.50 16.19
CA LYS A 222 -20.93 -10.46 16.08
C LYS A 222 -22.23 -10.95 15.45
N ARG A 223 -22.19 -11.92 14.53
CA ARG A 223 -23.42 -12.51 13.95
C ARG A 223 -24.10 -13.47 14.93
N GLU A 224 -23.32 -14.16 15.75
CA GLU A 224 -23.85 -15.07 16.78
C GLU A 224 -24.44 -14.30 17.99
N GLU A 225 -23.94 -13.07 18.25
CA GLU A 225 -24.43 -12.17 19.30
C GLU A 225 -25.63 -11.30 18.86
N ALA A 226 -25.90 -11.21 17.56
CA ALA A 226 -27.02 -10.40 17.07
C ALA A 226 -28.35 -11.03 17.48
N PRO A 227 -29.25 -10.29 18.16
CA PRO A 227 -30.58 -10.80 18.48
C PRO A 227 -31.35 -11.18 17.23
N PRO A 228 -32.18 -12.22 17.27
CA PRO A 228 -32.97 -12.62 16.11
C PRO A 228 -33.77 -11.40 15.63
N SER A 229 -33.68 -11.10 14.33
CA SER A 229 -34.46 -10.03 13.70
C SER A 229 -35.94 -10.35 13.92
N HIS A 230 -36.63 -9.51 14.69
CA HIS A 230 -38.06 -9.56 14.80
C HIS A 230 -38.64 -9.30 13.41
N THR A 231 -39.03 -10.35 12.73
CA THR A 231 -39.95 -10.27 11.59
C THR A 231 -41.31 -9.89 12.15
N THR A 232 -41.62 -8.57 12.13
CA THR A 232 -42.98 -8.11 12.27
C THR A 232 -43.74 -8.51 11.03
N GLY A 233 -44.68 -9.42 11.21
CA GLY A 233 -45.69 -9.81 10.24
C GLY A 233 -46.67 -8.65 9.97
#